data_7d95fc6e1ff3a648b807ca9fa0f690f8
#
_entry.id   7d95fc6e1ff3a648b807ca9fa0f690f8
#
_cell.length_a   1.000
_cell.length_b   1.000
_cell.length_c   1.000
_cell.angle_alpha   90.00
_cell.angle_beta   90.00
_cell.angle_gamma   90.00
#
_symmetry.space_group_name_H-M   'P 1'
#
loop_
_entity.id
_entity.type
_entity.pdbx_description
1 polymer ?
#
loop_
_entity_poly.entity_id
_entity_poly.type
_entity_poly.pdbx_seq_one_letter_code
_entity_poly.pdbx_strand_id
1 'polypeptide(L)'
;MKEVFRYGRCIFARPNMDNVDDMVEMMNDPDIASMLSLEKRDYSREGEINWINKHQEDSTFSIYDANTLEYIGNCGYNEIKDGRGEIGIVIRKQMQGKHYAKEIITGLIEYGYNNLKLNEIYAIVFSDNIRSLTCVTELGFKEYKRVKNVITRNGNPVDDVYVSKRK
;
A
#
# COMPACT_ATOMS: atom_id res chain seq x y z
N MET A 1 13.92 -0.35 14.76
CA MET A 1 12.75 -0.94 14.07
C MET A 1 11.90 -1.70 15.10
N LYS A 2 10.59 -1.41 15.19
CA LYS A 2 9.63 -2.11 16.05
C LYS A 2 8.80 -3.07 15.17
N GLU A 3 9.23 -4.31 15.06
CA GLU A 3 8.55 -5.35 14.29
C GLU A 3 7.17 -5.66 14.86
N VAL A 4 6.18 -5.89 13.97
CA VAL A 4 4.81 -6.30 14.32
C VAL A 4 4.56 -7.74 13.88
N PHE A 5 4.88 -8.08 12.63
CA PHE A 5 4.78 -9.44 12.09
C PHE A 5 5.68 -9.62 10.86
N ARG A 6 5.75 -10.85 10.36
CA ARG A 6 6.47 -11.20 9.13
C ARG A 6 5.60 -12.01 8.18
N TYR A 7 5.85 -11.84 6.89
CA TYR A 7 5.35 -12.72 5.85
C TYR A 7 6.37 -12.83 4.71
N GLY A 8 6.71 -14.07 4.33
CA GLY A 8 7.73 -14.29 3.30
C GLY A 8 9.04 -13.59 3.63
N ARG A 9 9.55 -12.82 2.69
CA ARG A 9 10.77 -12.00 2.85
C ARG A 9 10.53 -10.64 3.50
N CYS A 10 9.30 -10.35 3.93
CA CYS A 10 8.92 -9.02 4.41
C CYS A 10 8.76 -8.98 5.92
N ILE A 11 9.39 -7.99 6.56
CA ILE A 11 9.13 -7.58 7.94
C ILE A 11 8.18 -6.39 7.89
N PHE A 12 7.07 -6.49 8.62
CA PHE A 12 6.10 -5.42 8.81
C PHE A 12 6.35 -4.80 10.18
N ALA A 13 6.78 -3.56 10.19
CA ALA A 13 7.17 -2.84 11.39
C ALA A 13 6.42 -1.52 11.53
N ARG A 14 6.42 -0.94 12.72
CA ARG A 14 5.88 0.41 12.93
C ARG A 14 6.69 1.43 12.11
N PRO A 15 6.02 2.44 11.51
CA PRO A 15 6.73 3.53 10.84
C PRO A 15 7.81 4.14 11.73
N ASN A 16 8.96 4.46 11.15
CA ASN A 16 10.18 4.80 11.88
C ASN A 16 10.83 6.07 11.31
N MET A 17 11.31 6.92 12.18
CA MET A 17 12.01 8.16 11.83
C MET A 17 13.28 7.92 11.00
N ASP A 18 13.93 6.77 11.15
CA ASP A 18 15.13 6.42 10.39
C ASP A 18 14.87 6.39 8.87
N ASN A 19 13.61 6.22 8.46
CA ASN A 19 13.21 6.16 7.04
C ASN A 19 12.59 7.47 6.52
N VAL A 20 12.58 8.54 7.28
CA VAL A 20 11.87 9.78 6.87
C VAL A 20 12.36 10.32 5.53
N ASP A 21 13.67 10.33 5.31
CA ASP A 21 14.26 10.87 4.07
C ASP A 21 13.97 9.93 2.88
N ASP A 22 14.02 8.62 3.09
CA ASP A 22 13.59 7.62 2.10
C ASP A 22 12.10 7.74 1.75
N MET A 23 11.26 8.07 2.73
CA MET A 23 9.82 8.29 2.52
C MET A 23 9.57 9.55 1.70
N VAL A 24 10.27 10.64 2.01
CA VAL A 24 10.20 11.89 1.22
C VAL A 24 10.60 11.63 -0.23
N GLU A 25 11.73 10.94 -0.47
CA GLU A 25 12.18 10.55 -1.80
C GLU A 25 11.11 9.72 -2.52
N MET A 26 10.62 8.66 -1.88
CA MET A 26 9.61 7.75 -2.44
C MET A 26 8.32 8.47 -2.82
N MET A 27 7.78 9.30 -1.93
CA MET A 27 6.47 9.93 -2.13
C MET A 27 6.52 11.09 -3.12
N ASN A 28 7.69 11.68 -3.38
CA ASN A 28 7.90 12.72 -4.37
C ASN A 28 8.42 12.17 -5.72
N ASP A 29 8.67 10.87 -5.85
CA ASP A 29 8.99 10.28 -7.15
C ASP A 29 7.79 10.42 -8.10
N PRO A 30 7.96 11.03 -9.30
CA PRO A 30 6.84 11.31 -10.22
C PRO A 30 6.08 10.04 -10.66
N ASP A 31 6.77 8.92 -10.84
CA ASP A 31 6.15 7.67 -11.27
C ASP A 31 5.29 7.08 -10.16
N ILE A 32 5.76 7.17 -8.91
CA ILE A 32 5.01 6.73 -7.74
C ILE A 32 3.84 7.68 -7.47
N ALA A 33 4.09 8.98 -7.42
CA ALA A 33 3.08 10.00 -7.14
C ALA A 33 1.91 9.94 -8.13
N SER A 34 2.18 9.63 -9.40
CA SER A 34 1.16 9.50 -10.45
C SER A 34 0.19 8.33 -10.23
N MET A 35 0.58 7.33 -9.46
CA MET A 35 -0.22 6.13 -9.18
C MET A 35 -0.92 6.16 -7.82
N LEU A 36 -0.71 7.22 -7.03
CA LEU A 36 -1.36 7.40 -5.74
C LEU A 36 -2.72 8.06 -5.87
N SER A 37 -3.57 7.84 -4.86
CA SER A 37 -4.86 8.52 -4.73
C SER A 37 -4.72 10.04 -4.77
N LEU A 38 -5.75 10.72 -5.27
CA LEU A 38 -5.81 12.17 -5.43
C LEU A 38 -5.88 12.96 -4.11
N GLU A 39 -5.89 12.31 -2.97
CA GLU A 39 -5.82 12.99 -1.68
C GLU A 39 -4.50 13.75 -1.57
N LYS A 40 -4.60 15.06 -1.49
CA LYS A 40 -3.43 15.93 -1.25
C LYS A 40 -2.92 15.71 0.15
N ARG A 41 -1.72 15.17 0.24
CA ARG A 41 -0.98 15.04 1.48
C ARG A 41 0.30 15.87 1.37
N ASP A 42 0.78 16.38 2.48
CA ASP A 42 2.09 17.01 2.56
C ASP A 42 3.19 15.93 2.57
N TYR A 43 3.95 15.86 1.50
CA TYR A 43 5.09 14.94 1.34
C TYR A 43 6.44 15.62 1.62
N SER A 44 6.42 16.75 2.34
CA SER A 44 7.63 17.34 2.91
C SER A 44 8.20 16.46 4.02
N ARG A 45 9.43 16.74 4.44
CA ARG A 45 10.03 16.05 5.59
C ARG A 45 9.19 16.17 6.85
N GLU A 46 8.64 17.35 7.11
CA GLU A 46 7.74 17.59 8.24
C GLU A 46 6.42 16.80 8.10
N GLY A 47 5.85 16.76 6.90
CA GLY A 47 4.66 15.98 6.58
C GLY A 47 4.88 14.47 6.82
N GLU A 48 6.04 13.94 6.44
CA GLU A 48 6.38 12.53 6.70
C GLU A 48 6.61 12.25 8.19
N ILE A 49 7.25 13.16 8.93
CA ILE A 49 7.38 13.06 10.40
C ILE A 49 5.99 13.02 11.07
N ASN A 50 5.09 13.90 10.68
CA ASN A 50 3.73 13.93 11.21
C ASN A 50 2.97 12.63 10.87
N TRP A 51 3.13 12.12 9.65
CA TRP A 51 2.55 10.85 9.23
C TRP A 51 3.10 9.67 10.07
N ILE A 52 4.42 9.59 10.28
CA ILE A 52 5.04 8.56 11.13
C ILE A 52 4.46 8.61 12.54
N ASN A 53 4.37 9.79 13.15
CA ASN A 53 3.84 9.94 14.50
C ASN A 53 2.38 9.53 14.62
N LYS A 54 1.57 9.82 13.58
CA LYS A 54 0.15 9.45 13.54
C LYS A 54 -0.07 7.95 13.47
N HIS A 55 0.81 7.22 12.78
CA HIS A 55 0.61 5.81 12.45
C HIS A 55 1.40 4.83 13.33
N GLN A 56 1.61 5.16 14.61
CA GLN A 56 2.35 4.31 15.55
C GLN A 56 1.55 3.14 16.11
N GLU A 57 0.21 3.26 16.19
CA GLU A 57 -0.64 2.28 16.87
C GLU A 57 -1.73 1.67 15.96
N ASP A 58 -1.85 2.12 14.73
CA ASP A 58 -2.85 1.62 13.77
C ASP A 58 -2.31 0.46 12.90
N SER A 59 -3.06 0.11 11.85
CA SER A 59 -2.70 -0.97 10.93
C SER A 59 -1.92 -0.48 9.71
N THR A 60 -0.99 0.44 9.94
CA THR A 60 -0.03 0.97 8.96
C THR A 60 1.38 0.50 9.29
N PHE A 61 2.14 0.09 8.27
CA PHE A 61 3.43 -0.55 8.44
C PHE A 61 4.48 0.01 7.47
N SER A 62 5.70 0.16 7.96
CA SER A 62 6.90 0.22 7.13
C SER A 62 7.41 -1.19 6.87
N ILE A 63 7.81 -1.47 5.64
CA ILE A 63 8.23 -2.79 5.19
C ILE A 63 9.74 -2.83 4.98
N TYR A 64 10.34 -3.90 5.46
CA TYR A 64 11.78 -4.16 5.29
C TYR A 64 12.01 -5.57 4.73
N ASP A 65 13.08 -5.73 3.97
CA ASP A 65 13.55 -7.05 3.58
C ASP A 65 14.13 -7.77 4.80
N ALA A 66 13.70 -9.01 5.03
CA ALA A 66 14.10 -9.77 6.21
C ALA A 66 15.58 -10.19 6.22
N ASN A 67 16.24 -10.21 5.07
CA ASN A 67 17.64 -10.62 4.95
C ASN A 67 18.61 -9.42 4.98
N THR A 68 18.24 -8.33 4.29
CA THR A 68 19.12 -7.16 4.15
C THR A 68 18.78 -6.03 5.12
N LEU A 69 17.57 -6.04 5.69
CA LEU A 69 16.97 -4.98 6.50
C LEU A 69 16.80 -3.66 5.73
N GLU A 70 16.87 -3.71 4.39
CA GLU A 70 16.58 -2.54 3.56
C GLU A 70 15.10 -2.17 3.63
N TYR A 71 14.84 -0.87 3.72
CA TYR A 71 13.48 -0.34 3.65
C TYR A 71 12.90 -0.48 2.25
N ILE A 72 11.74 -1.16 2.15
CA ILE A 72 11.06 -1.45 0.89
C ILE A 72 10.02 -0.37 0.57
N GLY A 73 9.27 0.09 1.56
CA GLY A 73 8.17 1.02 1.40
C GLY A 73 7.17 0.95 2.55
N ASN A 74 5.96 1.43 2.31
CA ASN A 74 4.88 1.44 3.30
C ASN A 74 3.65 0.70 2.77
N CYS A 75 2.90 0.13 3.69
CA CYS A 75 1.60 -0.47 3.40
C CYS A 75 0.68 -0.38 4.63
N GLY A 76 -0.58 -0.72 4.45
CA GLY A 76 -1.50 -0.81 5.57
C GLY A 76 -2.96 -0.79 5.15
N TYR A 77 -3.81 -0.56 6.13
CA TYR A 77 -5.25 -0.40 5.97
C TYR A 77 -5.61 1.08 6.05
N ASN A 78 -6.04 1.66 4.91
CA ASN A 78 -6.46 3.07 4.82
C ASN A 78 -7.80 3.30 5.50
N GLU A 79 -8.71 2.31 5.41
CA GLU A 79 -10.02 2.32 6.06
C GLU A 79 -10.35 0.91 6.56
N ILE A 80 -10.94 0.84 7.76
CA ILE A 80 -11.53 -0.38 8.31
C ILE A 80 -12.94 -0.04 8.75
N LYS A 81 -13.94 -0.66 8.12
CA LYS A 81 -15.35 -0.41 8.42
C LYS A 81 -16.20 -1.63 8.10
N ASP A 82 -17.15 -1.95 8.97
CA ASP A 82 -18.15 -3.01 8.78
C ASP A 82 -17.53 -4.38 8.38
N GLY A 83 -16.42 -4.75 9.00
CA GLY A 83 -15.70 -6.00 8.71
C GLY A 83 -14.94 -6.01 7.38
N ARG A 84 -14.80 -4.86 6.71
CA ARG A 84 -14.05 -4.66 5.47
C ARG A 84 -12.84 -3.77 5.70
N GLY A 85 -11.75 -4.05 5.01
CA GLY A 85 -10.54 -3.25 5.08
C GLY A 85 -10.01 -2.86 3.71
N GLU A 86 -9.74 -1.55 3.51
CA GLU A 86 -9.07 -1.04 2.33
C GLU A 86 -7.57 -1.11 2.50
N ILE A 87 -6.89 -1.86 1.64
CA ILE A 87 -5.42 -1.92 1.64
C ILE A 87 -4.80 -0.92 0.66
N GLY A 88 -3.66 -0.36 1.08
CA GLY A 88 -2.79 0.44 0.25
C GLY A 88 -1.34 0.01 0.40
N ILE A 89 -0.58 0.12 -0.69
CA ILE A 89 0.85 -0.18 -0.70
C ILE A 89 1.61 0.82 -1.58
N VAL A 90 2.78 1.23 -1.11
CA VAL A 90 3.74 2.03 -1.87
C VAL A 90 5.11 1.40 -1.73
N ILE A 91 5.75 1.09 -2.85
CA ILE A 91 7.09 0.46 -2.90
C ILE A 91 8.06 1.43 -3.55
N ARG A 92 9.21 1.65 -2.90
CA ARG A 92 10.31 2.47 -3.43
C ARG A 92 10.72 1.98 -4.82
N LYS A 93 11.08 2.90 -5.70
CA LYS A 93 11.41 2.61 -7.09
C LYS A 93 12.50 1.53 -7.24
N GLN A 94 13.55 1.63 -6.45
CA GLN A 94 14.68 0.67 -6.46
C GLN A 94 14.31 -0.72 -5.90
N MET A 95 13.16 -0.84 -5.23
CA MET A 95 12.65 -2.10 -4.68
C MET A 95 11.54 -2.71 -5.55
N GLN A 96 11.09 -2.01 -6.59
CA GLN A 96 10.12 -2.53 -7.55
C GLN A 96 10.75 -3.58 -8.47
N GLY A 97 9.91 -4.46 -9.07
CA GLY A 97 10.37 -5.52 -9.96
C GLY A 97 10.97 -6.75 -9.25
N LYS A 98 11.07 -6.73 -7.92
CA LYS A 98 11.60 -7.84 -7.09
C LYS A 98 10.52 -8.74 -6.50
N HIS A 99 9.27 -8.59 -6.94
CA HIS A 99 8.09 -9.36 -6.53
C HIS A 99 7.62 -9.16 -5.07
N TYR A 100 8.07 -8.12 -4.38
CA TYR A 100 7.63 -7.83 -3.01
C TYR A 100 6.12 -7.55 -2.90
N ALA A 101 5.51 -6.94 -3.92
CA ALA A 101 4.09 -6.57 -3.87
C ALA A 101 3.17 -7.74 -3.51
N LYS A 102 3.39 -8.93 -4.09
CA LYS A 102 2.60 -10.14 -3.79
C LYS A 102 2.75 -10.57 -2.33
N GLU A 103 3.98 -10.58 -1.82
CA GLU A 103 4.26 -10.96 -0.43
C GLU A 103 3.64 -9.95 0.55
N ILE A 104 3.78 -8.66 0.27
CA ILE A 104 3.21 -7.59 1.10
C ILE A 104 1.68 -7.68 1.13
N ILE A 105 1.02 -7.82 -0.02
CA ILE A 105 -0.44 -7.93 -0.08
C ILE A 105 -0.92 -9.21 0.61
N THR A 106 -0.24 -10.34 0.41
CA THR A 106 -0.59 -11.59 1.09
C THR A 106 -0.43 -11.46 2.61
N GLY A 107 0.66 -10.84 3.08
CA GLY A 107 0.85 -10.55 4.50
C GLY A 107 -0.25 -9.67 5.09
N LEU A 108 -0.69 -8.63 4.37
CA LEU A 108 -1.84 -7.80 4.77
C LEU A 108 -3.14 -8.61 4.82
N ILE A 109 -3.39 -9.48 3.83
CA ILE A 109 -4.58 -10.36 3.81
C ILE A 109 -4.60 -11.25 5.05
N GLU A 110 -3.50 -11.92 5.36
CA GLU A 110 -3.39 -12.79 6.54
C GLU A 110 -3.58 -11.99 7.83
N TYR A 111 -2.92 -10.85 7.95
CA TYR A 111 -3.07 -9.96 9.10
C TYR A 111 -4.51 -9.48 9.27
N GLY A 112 -5.17 -9.08 8.18
CA GLY A 112 -6.55 -8.63 8.19
C GLY A 112 -7.52 -9.70 8.67
N TYR A 113 -7.41 -10.91 8.14
CA TYR A 113 -8.30 -12.01 8.51
C TYR A 113 -8.03 -12.54 9.91
N ASN A 114 -6.77 -12.65 10.31
CA ASN A 114 -6.40 -13.32 11.55
C ASN A 114 -6.34 -12.36 12.76
N ASN A 115 -5.85 -11.14 12.58
CA ASN A 115 -5.66 -10.16 13.66
C ASN A 115 -6.79 -9.14 13.74
N LEU A 116 -7.23 -8.59 12.60
CA LEU A 116 -8.29 -7.58 12.54
C LEU A 116 -9.70 -8.19 12.42
N LYS A 117 -9.80 -9.52 12.23
CA LYS A 117 -11.07 -10.25 12.08
C LYS A 117 -11.95 -9.74 10.93
N LEU A 118 -11.31 -9.27 9.86
CA LEU A 118 -12.01 -8.80 8.68
C LEU A 118 -12.62 -9.99 7.91
N ASN A 119 -13.73 -9.71 7.22
CA ASN A 119 -14.42 -10.66 6.34
C ASN A 119 -14.09 -10.44 4.86
N GLU A 120 -13.72 -9.21 4.52
CA GLU A 120 -13.42 -8.79 3.16
C GLU A 120 -12.29 -7.75 3.17
N ILE A 121 -11.38 -7.90 2.20
CA ILE A 121 -10.30 -6.95 1.95
C ILE A 121 -10.48 -6.40 0.55
N TYR A 122 -10.37 -5.08 0.38
CA TYR A 122 -10.51 -4.42 -0.91
C TYR A 122 -9.37 -3.44 -1.16
N ALA A 123 -9.20 -3.10 -2.43
CA ALA A 123 -8.27 -2.08 -2.89
C ALA A 123 -8.90 -1.25 -4.00
N ILE A 124 -8.44 -0.02 -4.16
CA ILE A 124 -8.83 0.88 -5.24
C ILE A 124 -7.58 1.09 -6.10
N VAL A 125 -7.67 0.75 -7.39
CA VAL A 125 -6.54 0.76 -8.32
C VAL A 125 -6.93 1.54 -9.55
N PHE A 126 -6.06 2.44 -10.02
CA PHE A 126 -6.27 3.10 -11.31
C PHE A 126 -6.29 2.10 -12.47
N SER A 127 -7.21 2.28 -13.40
CA SER A 127 -7.42 1.35 -14.53
C SER A 127 -6.20 1.22 -15.46
N ASP A 128 -5.31 2.20 -15.48
CA ASP A 128 -4.06 2.18 -16.22
C ASP A 128 -2.85 1.64 -15.44
N ASN A 129 -3.03 1.35 -14.14
CA ASN A 129 -2.01 0.68 -13.33
C ASN A 129 -2.08 -0.85 -13.52
N ILE A 130 -1.67 -1.31 -14.71
CA ILE A 130 -1.77 -2.72 -15.11
C ILE A 130 -0.99 -3.64 -14.18
N ARG A 131 0.19 -3.21 -13.70
CA ARG A 131 0.99 -4.01 -12.75
C ARG A 131 0.23 -4.32 -11.47
N SER A 132 -0.41 -3.30 -10.89
CA SER A 132 -1.18 -3.44 -9.65
C SER A 132 -2.42 -4.30 -9.87
N LEU A 133 -3.18 -4.06 -10.96
CA LEU A 133 -4.36 -4.85 -11.31
C LEU A 133 -4.00 -6.33 -11.54
N THR A 134 -2.92 -6.61 -12.27
CA THR A 134 -2.43 -7.98 -12.47
C THR A 134 -2.09 -8.63 -11.14
N CYS A 135 -1.36 -7.94 -10.28
CA CYS A 135 -0.94 -8.45 -8.98
C CYS A 135 -2.14 -8.84 -8.10
N VAL A 136 -3.12 -7.95 -7.95
CA VAL A 136 -4.29 -8.24 -7.11
C VAL A 136 -5.20 -9.32 -7.72
N THR A 137 -5.32 -9.36 -9.05
CA THR A 137 -6.08 -10.41 -9.76
C THR A 137 -5.45 -11.80 -9.54
N GLU A 138 -4.15 -11.92 -9.64
CA GLU A 138 -3.41 -13.16 -9.37
C GLU A 138 -3.53 -13.63 -7.92
N LEU A 139 -3.77 -12.71 -6.98
CA LEU A 139 -4.05 -12.99 -5.57
C LEU A 139 -5.54 -13.29 -5.28
N GLY A 140 -6.37 -13.34 -6.32
CA GLY A 140 -7.78 -13.73 -6.24
C GLY A 140 -8.74 -12.60 -5.92
N PHE A 141 -8.31 -11.33 -6.01
CA PHE A 141 -9.24 -10.21 -5.97
C PHE A 141 -10.08 -10.15 -7.24
N LYS A 142 -11.32 -9.72 -7.10
CA LYS A 142 -12.27 -9.54 -8.21
C LYS A 142 -12.81 -8.13 -8.23
N GLU A 143 -12.93 -7.56 -9.43
CA GLU A 143 -13.60 -6.27 -9.60
C GLU A 143 -15.07 -6.37 -9.20
N TYR A 144 -15.54 -5.43 -8.38
CA TYR A 144 -16.94 -5.34 -7.97
C TYR A 144 -17.57 -3.97 -8.21
N LYS A 145 -16.75 -2.94 -8.46
CA LYS A 145 -17.21 -1.57 -8.73
C LYS A 145 -16.18 -0.84 -9.57
N ARG A 146 -16.63 0.10 -10.38
CA ARG A 146 -15.77 0.99 -11.16
C ARG A 146 -16.35 2.40 -11.19
N VAL A 147 -15.52 3.39 -10.88
CA VAL A 147 -15.85 4.81 -11.03
C VAL A 147 -15.12 5.34 -12.25
N LYS A 148 -15.88 5.78 -13.25
CA LYS A 148 -15.36 6.21 -14.54
C LYS A 148 -14.76 7.61 -14.49
N ASN A 149 -13.68 7.80 -15.26
CA ASN A 149 -13.11 9.11 -15.58
C ASN A 149 -12.75 9.95 -14.33
N VAL A 150 -12.12 9.33 -13.33
CA VAL A 150 -11.72 10.03 -12.10
C VAL A 150 -10.57 11.01 -12.35
N ILE A 151 -9.69 10.68 -13.30
CA ILE A 151 -8.61 11.54 -13.79
C ILE A 151 -8.40 11.35 -15.30
N THR A 152 -7.62 12.26 -15.90
CA THR A 152 -7.10 12.12 -17.28
C THR A 152 -5.58 12.02 -17.22
N ARG A 153 -5.01 11.03 -17.88
CA ARG A 153 -3.57 10.83 -17.98
C ARG A 153 -3.16 10.66 -19.44
N ASN A 154 -2.23 11.49 -19.91
CA ASN A 154 -1.78 11.50 -21.31
C ASN A 154 -2.96 11.58 -22.32
N GLY A 155 -3.99 12.37 -22.00
CA GLY A 155 -5.18 12.53 -22.84
C GLY A 155 -6.19 11.38 -22.75
N ASN A 156 -5.95 10.34 -21.96
CA ASN A 156 -6.84 9.20 -21.79
C ASN A 156 -7.56 9.25 -20.44
N PRO A 157 -8.88 8.92 -20.40
CA PRO A 157 -9.61 8.80 -19.16
C PRO A 157 -9.12 7.59 -18.36
N VAL A 158 -8.98 7.77 -17.05
CA VAL A 158 -8.59 6.73 -16.10
C VAL A 158 -9.70 6.54 -15.08
N ASP A 159 -10.04 5.29 -14.80
CA ASP A 159 -11.08 4.91 -13.86
C ASP A 159 -10.46 4.49 -12.52
N ASP A 160 -11.24 4.58 -11.43
CA ASP A 160 -10.99 3.83 -10.20
C ASP A 160 -11.63 2.45 -10.30
N VAL A 161 -10.81 1.41 -10.22
CA VAL A 161 -11.22 0.01 -10.22
C VAL A 161 -11.20 -0.50 -8.77
N TYR A 162 -12.37 -0.85 -8.26
CA TYR A 162 -12.54 -1.42 -6.92
C TYR A 162 -12.49 -2.94 -7.02
N VAL A 163 -11.52 -3.54 -6.39
CA VAL A 163 -11.33 -4.99 -6.33
C VAL A 163 -11.41 -5.49 -4.91
N SER A 164 -11.99 -6.66 -4.67
CA SER A 164 -12.07 -7.25 -3.34
C SER A 164 -11.84 -8.74 -3.31
N LYS A 165 -11.48 -9.22 -2.12
CA LYS A 165 -11.32 -10.63 -1.79
C LYS A 165 -12.00 -10.90 -0.46
N ARG A 166 -12.88 -11.89 -0.43
CA ARG A 166 -13.51 -12.39 0.81
C ARG A 166 -12.72 -13.55 1.39
N LYS A 167 -12.86 -13.70 2.71
CA LYS A 167 -12.28 -14.81 3.47
C LYS A 167 -12.89 -16.14 3.07
#